data_22b5ad3caebee6c76d8e4f1a0b68620e
#
_entry.id   22b5ad3caebee6c76d8e4f1a0b68620e
#
_cell.length_a   1.000
_cell.length_b   1.000
_cell.length_c   1.000
_cell.angle_alpha   90.00
_cell.angle_beta   90.00
_cell.angle_gamma   90.00
#
_symmetry.space_group_name_H-M   'P 1'
#
loop_
_entity.id
_entity.type
_entity.pdbx_description
1 polymer ?
#
loop_
_entity_poly.entity_id
_entity_poly.type
_entity_poly.pdbx_seq_one_letter_code
_entity_poly.pdbx_strand_id
1 'polypeptide(L)'
;VDPDLLRATWAEASRHGDRLVSWFYSWLFLEYPETRQLFPVADMSHQRAKLVDVLGRVVSHAADLAVVVPELERLGRSHRRFGAIEAHYPAVGQALLATLEHFLGDAWTPDVEKTWTDAYNTVAQVMIAAAKEAERLAVPK
;
A
#
# COMPACT_ATOMS: atom_id res chain seq x y z
N VAL A 1 -14.63 -7.35 1.36
CA VAL A 1 -14.15 -6.49 0.27
C VAL A 1 -15.13 -6.56 -0.89
N ASP A 2 -15.52 -5.39 -1.38
CA ASP A 2 -16.36 -5.29 -2.57
C ASP A 2 -15.44 -5.03 -3.80
N PRO A 3 -15.20 -6.05 -4.65
CA PRO A 3 -14.28 -5.91 -5.77
C PRO A 3 -14.69 -4.84 -6.78
N ASP A 4 -15.99 -4.72 -7.05
CA ASP A 4 -16.48 -3.74 -8.02
C ASP A 4 -16.30 -2.31 -7.51
N LEU A 5 -16.58 -2.09 -6.24
CA LEU A 5 -16.40 -0.79 -5.60
C LEU A 5 -14.92 -0.41 -5.55
N LEU A 6 -14.07 -1.37 -5.24
CA LEU A 6 -12.61 -1.17 -5.22
C LEU A 6 -12.10 -0.76 -6.60
N ARG A 7 -12.52 -1.47 -7.64
CA ARG A 7 -12.11 -1.17 -9.02
C ARG A 7 -12.62 0.19 -9.50
N ALA A 8 -13.89 0.50 -9.21
CA ALA A 8 -14.47 1.77 -9.63
C ALA A 8 -13.80 2.96 -8.98
N THR A 9 -13.54 2.88 -7.67
CA THR A 9 -12.89 3.98 -6.94
C THR A 9 -11.42 4.11 -7.32
N TRP A 10 -10.71 3.01 -7.58
CA TRP A 10 -9.34 3.07 -8.06
C TRP A 10 -9.26 3.68 -9.46
N ALA A 11 -10.18 3.34 -10.35
CA ALA A 11 -10.24 3.93 -11.68
C ALA A 11 -10.39 5.44 -11.60
N GLU A 12 -11.24 5.94 -10.69
CA GLU A 12 -11.43 7.37 -10.49
C GLU A 12 -10.19 8.03 -9.89
N ALA A 13 -9.65 7.46 -8.82
CA ALA A 13 -8.49 8.02 -8.12
C ALA A 13 -7.25 8.01 -9.00
N SER A 14 -6.99 6.91 -9.72
CA SER A 14 -5.78 6.75 -10.52
C SER A 14 -5.71 7.69 -11.73
N ARG A 15 -6.83 8.30 -12.11
CA ARG A 15 -6.85 9.33 -13.16
C ARG A 15 -5.98 10.53 -12.81
N HIS A 16 -5.71 10.77 -11.53
CA HIS A 16 -4.89 11.89 -11.08
C HIS A 16 -3.39 11.64 -11.22
N GLY A 17 -2.99 10.41 -11.54
CA GLY A 17 -1.61 10.06 -11.88
C GLY A 17 -0.60 10.46 -10.80
N ASP A 18 0.45 11.18 -11.24
CA ASP A 18 1.53 11.62 -10.34
C ASP A 18 1.06 12.50 -9.19
N ARG A 19 -0.01 13.26 -9.36
CA ARG A 19 -0.54 14.11 -8.30
C ARG A 19 -1.01 13.29 -7.11
N LEU A 20 -1.67 12.15 -7.39
CA LEU A 20 -2.14 11.24 -6.35
C LEU A 20 -0.97 10.71 -5.54
N VAL A 21 0.07 10.23 -6.22
CA VAL A 21 1.22 9.61 -5.58
C VAL A 21 2.06 10.63 -4.82
N SER A 22 2.24 11.82 -5.40
CA SER A 22 2.95 12.91 -4.72
C SER A 22 2.24 13.32 -3.44
N TRP A 23 0.93 13.39 -3.47
CA TRP A 23 0.12 13.72 -2.30
C TRP A 23 0.26 12.65 -1.22
N PHE A 24 0.24 11.38 -1.62
CA PHE A 24 0.42 10.23 -0.73
C PHE A 24 1.75 10.33 0.03
N TYR A 25 2.86 10.50 -0.68
CA TYR A 25 4.17 10.54 -0.03
C TYR A 25 4.35 11.81 0.81
N SER A 26 3.82 12.95 0.36
CA SER A 26 3.88 14.20 1.13
C SER A 26 3.14 14.04 2.46
N TRP A 27 1.94 13.47 2.42
CA TRP A 27 1.16 13.22 3.62
C TRP A 27 1.87 12.24 4.56
N LEU A 28 2.39 11.16 4.01
CA LEU A 28 3.10 10.13 4.79
C LEU A 28 4.30 10.73 5.53
N PHE A 29 5.13 11.50 4.83
CA PHE A 29 6.34 12.07 5.41
C PHE A 29 6.04 13.19 6.39
N LEU A 30 4.94 13.89 6.21
CA LEU A 30 4.51 14.95 7.12
C LEU A 30 3.95 14.39 8.44
N GLU A 31 3.08 13.39 8.33
CA GLU A 31 2.42 12.80 9.50
C GLU A 31 3.30 11.77 10.22
N TYR A 32 4.15 11.08 9.47
CA TYR A 32 5.06 10.05 10.00
C TYR A 32 6.47 10.30 9.49
N PRO A 33 7.15 11.35 10.03
CA PRO A 33 8.47 11.77 9.51
C PRO A 33 9.54 10.67 9.52
N GLU A 34 9.45 9.71 10.44
CA GLU A 34 10.37 8.60 10.56
C GLU A 34 10.36 7.69 9.33
N THR A 35 9.28 7.70 8.53
CA THR A 35 9.22 6.88 7.33
C THR A 35 10.06 7.44 6.18
N ARG A 36 10.44 8.72 6.25
CA ARG A 36 11.21 9.37 5.18
C ARG A 36 12.52 8.67 4.89
N GLN A 37 13.19 8.17 5.92
CA GLN A 37 14.49 7.49 5.78
C GLN A 37 14.37 6.15 5.03
N LEU A 38 13.17 5.59 4.90
CA LEU A 38 12.96 4.34 4.17
C LEU A 38 13.01 4.54 2.65
N PHE A 39 12.95 5.79 2.18
CA PHE A 39 12.84 6.11 0.76
C PHE A 39 13.99 7.02 0.34
N PRO A 40 15.01 6.50 -0.36
CA PRO A 40 16.10 7.34 -0.90
C PRO A 40 15.54 8.37 -1.88
N VAL A 41 15.98 9.61 -1.77
CA VAL A 41 15.53 10.71 -2.64
C VAL A 41 15.75 10.36 -4.12
N ALA A 42 16.87 9.74 -4.44
CA ALA A 42 17.25 9.41 -5.81
C ALA A 42 16.28 8.39 -6.46
N ASP A 43 15.55 7.62 -5.65
CA ASP A 43 14.69 6.54 -6.13
C ASP A 43 13.20 6.87 -6.11
N MET A 44 12.84 8.12 -5.77
CA MET A 44 11.41 8.44 -5.57
C MET A 44 10.55 8.27 -6.81
N SER A 45 11.08 8.56 -8.01
CA SER A 45 10.34 8.34 -9.25
C SER A 45 10.00 6.87 -9.45
N HIS A 46 10.97 5.99 -9.18
CA HIS A 46 10.79 4.55 -9.27
C HIS A 46 9.78 4.05 -8.22
N GLN A 47 9.89 4.55 -6.98
CA GLN A 47 8.97 4.17 -5.91
C GLN A 47 7.54 4.59 -6.22
N ARG A 48 7.34 5.78 -6.79
CA ARG A 48 6.00 6.25 -7.18
C ARG A 48 5.37 5.33 -8.23
N ALA A 49 6.11 5.02 -9.28
CA ALA A 49 5.63 4.13 -10.34
C ALA A 49 5.30 2.75 -9.80
N LYS A 50 6.14 2.23 -8.91
CA LYS A 50 5.98 0.91 -8.32
C LYS A 50 4.74 0.82 -7.44
N LEU A 51 4.46 1.86 -6.64
CA LEU A 51 3.28 1.91 -5.79
C LEU A 51 1.99 1.82 -6.62
N VAL A 52 1.89 2.64 -7.66
CA VAL A 52 0.72 2.64 -8.55
C VAL A 52 0.55 1.27 -9.22
N ASP A 53 1.64 0.69 -9.68
CA ASP A 53 1.62 -0.61 -10.35
C ASP A 53 1.13 -1.73 -9.43
N VAL A 54 1.63 -1.79 -8.20
CA VAL A 54 1.22 -2.81 -7.23
C VAL A 54 -0.24 -2.62 -6.82
N LEU A 55 -0.65 -1.39 -6.54
CA LEU A 55 -2.05 -1.11 -6.19
C LEU A 55 -2.98 -1.49 -7.34
N GLY A 56 -2.59 -1.19 -8.57
CA GLY A 56 -3.38 -1.56 -9.75
C GLY A 56 -3.55 -3.06 -9.89
N ARG A 57 -2.49 -3.83 -9.62
CA ARG A 57 -2.56 -5.30 -9.69
C ARG A 57 -3.44 -5.88 -8.58
N VAL A 58 -3.31 -5.36 -7.37
CA VAL A 58 -4.17 -5.80 -6.26
C VAL A 58 -5.63 -5.54 -6.59
N VAL A 59 -5.94 -4.35 -7.10
CA VAL A 59 -7.30 -3.98 -7.47
C VAL A 59 -7.83 -4.85 -8.61
N SER A 60 -6.99 -5.13 -9.62
CA SER A 60 -7.36 -6.01 -10.73
C SER A 60 -7.75 -7.42 -10.27
N HIS A 61 -7.14 -7.89 -9.19
CA HIS A 61 -7.39 -9.23 -8.65
C HIS A 61 -8.22 -9.18 -7.36
N ALA A 62 -8.97 -8.12 -7.16
CA ALA A 62 -9.75 -7.91 -5.92
C ALA A 62 -10.75 -9.05 -5.64
N ALA A 63 -11.27 -9.69 -6.69
CA ALA A 63 -12.18 -10.82 -6.55
C ALA A 63 -11.48 -12.11 -6.15
N ASP A 64 -10.16 -12.21 -6.39
CA ASP A 64 -9.35 -13.39 -6.04
C ASP A 64 -7.93 -12.95 -5.70
N LEU A 65 -7.76 -12.45 -4.47
CA LEU A 65 -6.47 -11.95 -4.00
C LEU A 65 -5.41 -13.03 -3.88
N ALA A 66 -5.80 -14.31 -3.85
CA ALA A 66 -4.85 -15.41 -3.79
C ALA A 66 -3.87 -15.39 -4.98
N VAL A 67 -4.31 -14.88 -6.12
CA VAL A 67 -3.47 -14.76 -7.33
C VAL A 67 -2.23 -13.90 -7.09
N VAL A 68 -2.36 -12.84 -6.27
CA VAL A 68 -1.25 -11.91 -6.02
C VAL A 68 -0.48 -12.21 -4.72
N VAL A 69 -0.89 -13.21 -3.96
CA VAL A 69 -0.21 -13.54 -2.68
C VAL A 69 1.30 -13.78 -2.85
N PRO A 70 1.78 -14.58 -3.83
CA PRO A 70 3.22 -14.78 -3.98
C PRO A 70 3.99 -13.48 -4.22
N GLU A 71 3.42 -12.55 -4.98
CA GLU A 71 4.02 -11.24 -5.21
C GLU A 71 4.05 -10.40 -3.93
N LEU A 72 2.95 -10.41 -3.17
CA LEU A 72 2.88 -9.68 -1.90
C LEU A 72 3.87 -10.24 -0.87
N GLU A 73 4.07 -11.53 -0.85
CA GLU A 73 5.06 -12.15 0.02
C GLU A 73 6.47 -11.70 -0.34
N ARG A 74 6.80 -11.65 -1.63
CA ARG A 74 8.10 -11.13 -2.08
C ARG A 74 8.28 -9.67 -1.69
N LEU A 75 7.22 -8.87 -1.83
CA LEU A 75 7.24 -7.46 -1.43
C LEU A 75 7.46 -7.30 0.07
N GLY A 76 6.80 -8.12 0.88
CA GLY A 76 6.98 -8.09 2.34
C GLY A 76 8.42 -8.36 2.74
N ARG A 77 9.03 -9.38 2.14
CA ARG A 77 10.44 -9.72 2.39
C ARG A 77 11.37 -8.60 1.92
N SER A 78 11.08 -8.01 0.76
CA SER A 78 11.86 -6.89 0.21
C SER A 78 11.78 -5.67 1.12
N HIS A 79 10.58 -5.33 1.59
CA HIS A 79 10.39 -4.19 2.51
C HIS A 79 11.21 -4.38 3.79
N ARG A 80 11.20 -5.59 4.34
CA ARG A 80 12.01 -5.90 5.53
C ARG A 80 13.50 -5.66 5.28
N ARG A 81 14.01 -6.09 4.12
CA ARG A 81 15.44 -5.88 3.78
C ARG A 81 15.81 -4.41 3.70
N PHE A 82 14.85 -3.54 3.31
CA PHE A 82 15.08 -2.11 3.21
C PHE A 82 14.73 -1.35 4.49
N GLY A 83 14.45 -2.06 5.58
CA GLY A 83 14.29 -1.46 6.90
C GLY A 83 12.86 -1.27 7.38
N ALA A 84 11.86 -1.71 6.60
CA ALA A 84 10.47 -1.59 7.03
C ALA A 84 10.20 -2.54 8.21
N ILE A 85 9.49 -2.03 9.21
CA ILE A 85 9.04 -2.80 10.36
C ILE A 85 7.51 -2.83 10.39
N GLU A 86 6.96 -3.71 11.21
CA GLU A 86 5.51 -3.89 11.29
C GLU A 86 4.77 -2.57 11.57
N ALA A 87 5.34 -1.73 12.44
CA ALA A 87 4.72 -0.45 12.81
C ALA A 87 4.57 0.53 11.63
N HIS A 88 5.32 0.36 10.55
CA HIS A 88 5.21 1.22 9.36
C HIS A 88 3.96 0.93 8.53
N TYR A 89 3.40 -0.27 8.62
CA TYR A 89 2.23 -0.65 7.82
C TYR A 89 0.98 0.15 8.16
N PRO A 90 0.64 0.39 9.43
CA PRO A 90 -0.49 1.29 9.74
C PRO A 90 -0.28 2.71 9.23
N ALA A 91 0.94 3.23 9.28
CA ALA A 91 1.25 4.57 8.76
C ALA A 91 0.95 4.67 7.26
N VAL A 92 1.43 3.69 6.49
CA VAL A 92 1.18 3.63 5.05
C VAL A 92 -0.32 3.46 4.76
N GLY A 93 -1.01 2.64 5.55
CA GLY A 93 -2.46 2.46 5.43
C GLY A 93 -3.21 3.76 5.63
N GLN A 94 -2.86 4.53 6.65
CA GLN A 94 -3.47 5.84 6.90
C GLN A 94 -3.19 6.80 5.76
N ALA A 95 -1.98 6.80 5.23
CA ALA A 95 -1.62 7.64 4.09
C ALA A 95 -2.45 7.29 2.86
N LEU A 96 -2.65 6.00 2.59
CA LEU A 96 -3.46 5.55 1.46
C LEU A 96 -4.92 6.00 1.61
N LEU A 97 -5.51 5.79 2.78
CA LEU A 97 -6.91 6.18 3.03
C LEU A 97 -7.09 7.70 2.92
N ALA A 98 -6.16 8.47 3.49
CA ALA A 98 -6.21 9.93 3.41
C ALA A 98 -6.10 10.42 1.96
N THR A 99 -5.24 9.78 1.17
CA THR A 99 -5.07 10.10 -0.25
C THR A 99 -6.36 9.84 -1.03
N LEU A 100 -6.95 8.67 -0.84
CA LEU A 100 -8.18 8.32 -1.54
C LEU A 100 -9.33 9.24 -1.14
N GLU A 101 -9.45 9.56 0.15
CA GLU A 101 -10.47 10.50 0.63
C GLU A 101 -10.31 11.86 -0.07
N HIS A 102 -9.08 12.35 -0.15
CA HIS A 102 -8.80 13.65 -0.78
C HIS A 102 -9.20 13.67 -2.26
N PHE A 103 -8.82 12.64 -3.02
CA PHE A 103 -9.03 12.62 -4.47
C PHE A 103 -10.43 12.15 -4.89
N LEU A 104 -11.10 11.36 -4.06
CA LEU A 104 -12.44 10.87 -4.38
C LEU A 104 -13.53 11.86 -3.94
N GLY A 105 -13.26 12.73 -2.98
CA GLY A 105 -14.23 13.73 -2.52
C GLY A 105 -15.56 13.09 -2.12
N ASP A 106 -16.64 13.47 -2.76
CA ASP A 106 -17.99 12.96 -2.44
C ASP A 106 -18.15 11.46 -2.73
N ALA A 107 -17.30 10.88 -3.56
CA ALA A 107 -17.31 9.43 -3.80
C ALA A 107 -16.71 8.64 -2.63
N TRP A 108 -16.06 9.31 -1.67
CA TRP A 108 -15.54 8.68 -0.47
C TRP A 108 -16.68 8.50 0.55
N THR A 109 -17.22 7.30 0.59
CA THR A 109 -18.34 6.94 1.47
C THR A 109 -17.87 5.97 2.54
N PRO A 110 -18.66 5.72 3.60
CA PRO A 110 -18.30 4.69 4.58
C PRO A 110 -18.06 3.31 3.98
N ASP A 111 -18.82 2.94 2.95
CA ASP A 111 -18.63 1.65 2.26
C ASP A 111 -17.31 1.60 1.50
N VAL A 112 -16.93 2.70 0.86
CA VAL A 112 -15.64 2.82 0.17
C VAL A 112 -14.50 2.74 1.17
N GLU A 113 -14.59 3.47 2.27
CA GLU A 113 -13.59 3.44 3.32
C GLU A 113 -13.39 2.02 3.87
N LYS A 114 -14.49 1.34 4.16
CA LYS A 114 -14.43 -0.02 4.69
C LYS A 114 -13.79 -0.98 3.69
N THR A 115 -14.17 -0.91 2.42
CA THR A 115 -13.62 -1.77 1.36
C THR A 115 -12.11 -1.57 1.22
N TRP A 116 -11.64 -0.33 1.20
CA TRP A 116 -10.21 -0.05 1.10
C TRP A 116 -9.45 -0.44 2.37
N THR A 117 -10.05 -0.22 3.54
CA THR A 117 -9.44 -0.63 4.80
C THR A 117 -9.26 -2.15 4.85
N ASP A 118 -10.29 -2.90 4.50
CA ASP A 118 -10.25 -4.35 4.52
C ASP A 118 -9.23 -4.89 3.49
N ALA A 119 -9.21 -4.33 2.28
CA ALA A 119 -8.26 -4.72 1.24
C ALA A 119 -6.83 -4.44 1.67
N TYR A 120 -6.57 -3.25 2.21
CA TYR A 120 -5.23 -2.90 2.68
C TYR A 120 -4.78 -3.81 3.82
N ASN A 121 -5.65 -4.09 4.77
CA ASN A 121 -5.32 -4.94 5.91
C ASN A 121 -4.97 -6.36 5.44
N THR A 122 -5.67 -6.88 4.46
CA THR A 122 -5.36 -8.19 3.87
C THR A 122 -3.96 -8.19 3.25
N VAL A 123 -3.65 -7.18 2.44
CA VAL A 123 -2.34 -7.04 1.81
C VAL A 123 -1.24 -6.91 2.87
N ALA A 124 -1.45 -6.05 3.86
CA ALA A 124 -0.48 -5.82 4.93
C ALA A 124 -0.21 -7.10 5.72
N GLN A 125 -1.25 -7.86 6.05
CA GLN A 125 -1.09 -9.12 6.80
C GLN A 125 -0.23 -10.13 6.04
N VAL A 126 -0.44 -10.27 4.73
CA VAL A 126 0.37 -11.16 3.89
C VAL A 126 1.83 -10.72 3.89
N MET A 127 2.07 -9.43 3.71
CA MET A 127 3.44 -8.89 3.67
C MET A 127 4.14 -9.02 5.02
N ILE A 128 3.44 -8.71 6.11
CA ILE A 128 3.98 -8.80 7.47
C ILE A 128 4.32 -10.26 7.81
N ALA A 129 3.42 -11.18 7.50
CA ALA A 129 3.65 -12.61 7.77
C ALA A 129 4.86 -13.14 7.02
N ALA A 130 5.02 -12.75 5.74
CA ALA A 130 6.18 -13.15 4.94
C ALA A 130 7.48 -12.56 5.49
N ALA A 131 7.45 -11.31 5.95
CA ALA A 131 8.61 -10.66 6.56
C ALA A 131 9.01 -11.33 7.87
N LYS A 132 8.04 -11.69 8.70
CA LYS A 132 8.29 -12.41 9.96
C LYS A 132 8.88 -13.79 9.72
N GLU A 133 8.39 -14.50 8.72
CA GLU A 133 8.90 -15.81 8.34
C GLU A 133 10.35 -15.69 7.86
N ALA A 134 10.67 -14.69 7.04
CA ALA A 134 12.03 -14.44 6.59
C ALA A 134 12.95 -14.12 7.76
N GLU A 135 12.48 -13.34 8.73
CA GLU A 135 13.23 -13.01 9.94
C GLU A 135 13.51 -14.24 10.78
N ARG A 136 12.50 -15.10 10.96
CA ARG A 136 12.65 -16.36 11.71
C ARG A 136 13.69 -17.26 11.06
N LEU A 137 13.71 -17.36 9.75
CA LEU A 137 14.66 -18.20 9.01
C LEU A 137 16.06 -17.63 8.98
N ALA A 138 16.22 -16.31 9.15
CA ALA A 138 17.51 -15.62 9.13
C ALA A 138 18.23 -15.64 10.48
N VAL A 139 17.54 -16.00 11.57
CA VAL A 139 18.12 -16.01 12.92
C VAL A 139 19.20 -17.09 12.99
N PRO A 140 20.45 -16.74 13.42
CA PRO A 140 21.52 -17.75 13.60
C PRO A 140 21.13 -18.73 14.69
N LYS A 141 21.53 -19.98 14.47
CA LYS A 141 21.30 -21.05 15.45
C LYS A 141 22.30 -20.98 16.60
#